data_f0301e7c67d0b5a0f290947c2a71b689
#
_entry.id   f0301e7c67d0b5a0f290947c2a71b689
#
_cell.length_a   1.000
_cell.length_b   1.000
_cell.length_c   1.000
_cell.angle_alpha   90.00
_cell.angle_beta   90.00
_cell.angle_gamma   90.00
#
_symmetry.space_group_name_H-M   'P 1'
#
loop_
_entity.id
_entity.type
_entity.pdbx_description
1 polymer ?
#
loop_
_entity_poly.entity_id
_entity_poly.type
_entity_poly.pdbx_seq_one_letter_code
_entity_poly.pdbx_strand_id
1 'polypeptide(L)'
;MATYRIYLTDDDRFLLDMYAIKFKNAGHDVTAFQSGDELLTALRKGPDPDALLIDVVMPGMTGFETVETMRRENLAQKTKVIILSNQGQDSDLDRAKELQASGYIIKASAIPSEVYAQTIAILEKP
;
A
#
# COMPACT_ATOMS: atom_id res chain seq x y z
N MET A 1 10.61 13.23 -14.77
CA MET A 1 10.24 12.34 -13.65
C MET A 1 8.83 11.86 -13.82
N ALA A 2 8.61 10.58 -13.59
CA ALA A 2 7.28 10.01 -13.67
C ALA A 2 6.43 10.44 -12.48
N THR A 3 5.16 10.72 -12.75
CA THR A 3 4.17 10.98 -11.71
C THR A 3 3.29 9.74 -11.58
N TYR A 4 3.23 9.20 -10.39
CA TYR A 4 2.47 7.98 -10.12
C TYR A 4 1.21 8.29 -9.35
N ARG A 5 0.19 7.45 -9.54
CA ARG A 5 -1.00 7.46 -8.69
C ARG A 5 -0.76 6.46 -7.57
N ILE A 6 -0.75 6.95 -6.33
CA ILE A 6 -0.42 6.17 -5.15
C ILE A 6 -1.63 6.13 -4.21
N TYR A 7 -2.02 4.94 -3.79
CA TYR A 7 -3.02 4.75 -2.74
C TYR A 7 -2.31 4.30 -1.48
N LEU A 8 -2.65 4.95 -0.37
CA LEU A 8 -2.10 4.63 0.95
C LEU A 8 -3.26 4.18 1.86
N THR A 9 -3.08 3.07 2.56
CA THR A 9 -4.13 2.54 3.43
C THR A 9 -3.54 2.18 4.79
N ASP A 10 -3.98 2.87 5.84
CA ASP A 10 -3.49 2.70 7.21
C ASP A 10 -4.53 3.29 8.15
N ASP A 11 -4.83 2.61 9.26
CA ASP A 11 -5.78 3.12 10.24
C ASP A 11 -5.17 4.18 11.16
N ASP A 12 -3.84 4.26 11.23
CA ASP A 12 -3.14 5.30 11.97
C ASP A 12 -3.13 6.59 11.15
N ARG A 13 -4.06 7.48 11.45
CA ARG A 13 -4.25 8.71 10.69
C ARG A 13 -3.03 9.62 10.68
N PHE A 14 -2.33 9.69 11.80
CA PHE A 14 -1.13 10.53 11.90
C PHE A 14 -0.06 10.04 10.92
N LEU A 15 0.20 8.75 10.93
CA LEU A 15 1.20 8.13 10.06
C LEU A 15 0.78 8.23 8.61
N LEU A 16 -0.50 8.00 8.34
CA LEU A 16 -1.06 8.09 6.99
C LEU A 16 -0.87 9.49 6.41
N ASP A 17 -1.14 10.53 7.21
CA ASP A 17 -0.97 11.91 6.78
C ASP A 17 0.50 12.22 6.50
N MET A 18 1.42 11.71 7.32
CA MET A 18 2.85 11.91 7.11
C MET A 18 3.32 11.31 5.79
N TYR A 19 2.89 10.08 5.51
CA TYR A 19 3.22 9.44 4.23
C TYR A 19 2.62 10.21 3.06
N ALA A 20 1.35 10.61 3.18
CA ALA A 20 0.66 11.33 2.11
C ALA A 20 1.39 12.64 1.76
N ILE A 21 1.82 13.38 2.77
CA ILE A 21 2.55 14.62 2.57
C ILE A 21 3.86 14.34 1.82
N LYS A 22 4.58 13.29 2.22
CA LYS A 22 5.85 12.96 1.60
C LYS A 22 5.69 12.66 0.10
N PHE A 23 4.70 11.84 -0.24
CA PHE A 23 4.46 11.49 -1.64
C PHE A 23 3.93 12.67 -2.45
N LYS A 24 3.04 13.48 -1.89
CA LYS A 24 2.50 14.66 -2.57
C LYS A 24 3.58 15.70 -2.83
N ASN A 25 4.48 15.92 -1.87
CA ASN A 25 5.57 16.88 -2.04
C ASN A 25 6.53 16.45 -3.15
N ALA A 26 6.61 15.16 -3.43
CA ALA A 26 7.42 14.64 -4.52
C ALA A 26 6.70 14.70 -5.87
N GLY A 27 5.47 15.21 -5.92
CA GLY A 27 4.74 15.43 -7.16
C GLY A 27 3.80 14.32 -7.59
N HIS A 28 3.51 13.36 -6.71
CA HIS A 28 2.63 12.24 -7.05
C HIS A 28 1.17 12.52 -6.68
N ASP A 29 0.26 11.82 -7.35
CA ASP A 29 -1.18 11.88 -7.08
C ASP A 29 -1.49 10.85 -5.99
N VAL A 30 -1.85 11.32 -4.80
CA VAL A 30 -1.98 10.46 -3.61
C VAL A 30 -3.40 10.51 -3.07
N THR A 31 -3.96 9.34 -2.80
CA THR A 31 -5.24 9.22 -2.09
C THR A 31 -5.02 8.31 -0.88
N ALA A 32 -5.55 8.71 0.26
CA ALA A 32 -5.37 8.01 1.53
C ALA A 32 -6.70 7.42 2.00
N PHE A 33 -6.63 6.19 2.52
CA PHE A 33 -7.80 5.47 3.05
C PHE A 33 -7.49 4.97 4.45
N GLN A 34 -8.48 4.96 5.32
CA GLN A 34 -8.30 4.54 6.71
C GLN A 34 -8.77 3.10 6.95
N SER A 35 -9.33 2.45 5.95
CA SER A 35 -9.82 1.07 6.08
C SER A 35 -9.74 0.33 4.76
N GLY A 36 -9.78 -1.00 4.85
CA GLY A 36 -9.85 -1.84 3.66
C GLY A 36 -11.14 -1.64 2.89
N ASP A 37 -12.26 -1.41 3.58
CA ASP A 37 -13.55 -1.18 2.93
C ASP A 37 -13.54 0.08 2.09
N GLU A 38 -12.98 1.17 2.60
CA GLU A 38 -12.86 2.41 1.84
C GLU A 38 -12.00 2.21 0.60
N LEU A 39 -10.89 1.51 0.75
CA LEU A 39 -10.00 1.21 -0.36
C LEU A 39 -10.71 0.39 -1.43
N LEU A 40 -11.39 -0.68 -1.03
CA LEU A 40 -12.09 -1.55 -1.98
C LEU A 40 -13.17 -0.80 -2.75
N THR A 41 -13.90 0.09 -2.07
CA THR A 41 -14.90 0.92 -2.73
C THR A 41 -14.27 1.77 -3.84
N ALA A 42 -13.11 2.38 -3.55
CA ALA A 42 -12.41 3.18 -4.54
C ALA A 42 -11.89 2.34 -5.70
N LEU A 43 -11.34 1.15 -5.42
CA LEU A 43 -10.83 0.27 -6.47
C LEU A 43 -11.93 -0.24 -7.39
N ARG A 44 -13.11 -0.49 -6.86
CA ARG A 44 -14.25 -0.95 -7.67
C ARG A 44 -14.74 0.12 -8.63
N LYS A 45 -14.59 1.39 -8.25
CA LYS A 45 -14.98 2.51 -9.10
C LYS A 45 -13.91 2.87 -10.12
N GLY A 46 -12.64 2.60 -9.79
CA GLY A 46 -11.51 3.05 -10.59
C GLY A 46 -11.29 4.55 -10.50
N PRO A 47 -10.21 5.07 -11.09
CA PRO A 47 -9.17 4.31 -11.80
C PRO A 47 -8.24 3.57 -10.85
N ASP A 48 -7.41 2.67 -11.39
CA ASP A 48 -6.47 1.91 -10.59
C ASP A 48 -5.24 2.74 -10.26
N PRO A 49 -4.65 2.57 -9.06
CA PRO A 49 -3.38 3.22 -8.75
C PRO A 49 -2.21 2.45 -9.38
N ASP A 50 -1.08 3.14 -9.49
CA ASP A 50 0.17 2.49 -9.90
C ASP A 50 0.72 1.65 -8.74
N ALA A 51 0.61 2.16 -7.53
CA ALA A 51 1.01 1.45 -6.32
C ALA A 51 -0.03 1.60 -5.23
N LEU A 52 -0.14 0.56 -4.41
CA LEU A 52 -0.96 0.54 -3.20
C LEU A 52 -0.07 0.14 -2.03
N LEU A 53 0.02 1.02 -1.03
CA LEU A 53 0.67 0.69 0.23
C LEU A 53 -0.43 0.42 1.24
N ILE A 54 -0.35 -0.73 1.91
CA ILE A 54 -1.40 -1.15 2.83
C ILE A 54 -0.83 -1.77 4.10
N ASP A 55 -1.29 -1.27 5.24
CA ASP A 55 -0.92 -1.78 6.55
C ASP A 55 -1.57 -3.13 6.79
N VAL A 56 -0.86 -4.03 7.47
CA VAL A 56 -1.37 -5.36 7.80
C VAL A 56 -2.45 -5.29 8.87
N VAL A 57 -2.19 -4.55 9.94
CA VAL A 57 -3.07 -4.54 11.11
C VAL A 57 -4.01 -3.34 11.06
N MET A 58 -5.26 -3.60 10.75
CA MET A 58 -6.32 -2.58 10.72
C MET A 58 -7.58 -3.16 11.35
N PRO A 59 -8.39 -2.33 12.06
CA PRO A 59 -9.66 -2.80 12.60
C PRO A 59 -10.59 -3.27 11.49
N GLY A 60 -11.39 -4.27 11.77
CA GLY A 60 -12.29 -4.86 10.78
C GLY A 60 -11.51 -5.74 9.82
N MET A 61 -11.39 -5.30 8.57
CA MET A 61 -10.67 -6.06 7.57
C MET A 61 -9.17 -5.78 7.66
N THR A 62 -8.35 -6.82 7.79
CA THR A 62 -6.88 -6.68 7.80
C THR A 62 -6.37 -6.34 6.40
N GLY A 63 -5.11 -5.91 6.32
CA GLY A 63 -4.49 -5.64 5.03
C GLY A 63 -4.45 -6.87 4.13
N PHE A 64 -4.11 -8.02 4.69
CA PHE A 64 -4.08 -9.27 3.91
C PHE A 64 -5.47 -9.68 3.43
N GLU A 65 -6.49 -9.53 4.27
CA GLU A 65 -7.87 -9.81 3.87
C GLU A 65 -8.33 -8.88 2.74
N THR A 66 -7.91 -7.63 2.80
CA THR A 66 -8.23 -6.65 1.76
C THR A 66 -7.59 -7.04 0.44
N VAL A 67 -6.31 -7.40 0.45
CA VAL A 67 -5.58 -7.81 -0.77
C VAL A 67 -6.17 -9.11 -1.31
N GLU A 68 -6.52 -10.04 -0.42
CA GLU A 68 -7.18 -11.29 -0.82
C GLU A 68 -8.48 -11.01 -1.58
N THR A 69 -9.28 -10.08 -1.07
CA THR A 69 -10.52 -9.67 -1.74
C THR A 69 -10.24 -9.03 -3.09
N MET A 70 -9.20 -8.20 -3.18
CA MET A 70 -8.78 -7.62 -4.45
C MET A 70 -8.46 -8.70 -5.48
N ARG A 71 -7.70 -9.71 -5.08
CA ARG A 71 -7.33 -10.81 -5.99
C ARG A 71 -8.56 -11.62 -6.42
N ARG A 72 -9.45 -11.91 -5.48
CA ARG A 72 -10.66 -12.66 -5.76
C ARG A 72 -11.59 -11.94 -6.73
N GLU A 73 -11.66 -10.61 -6.61
CA GLU A 73 -12.50 -9.80 -7.49
C GLU A 73 -11.76 -9.30 -8.73
N ASN A 74 -10.50 -9.67 -8.89
CA ASN A 74 -9.66 -9.24 -10.01
C ASN A 74 -9.54 -7.71 -10.12
N LEU A 75 -9.47 -7.03 -8.98
CA LEU A 75 -9.32 -5.58 -8.94
C LEU A 75 -7.85 -5.20 -9.05
N ALA A 76 -7.58 -4.09 -9.77
CA ALA A 76 -6.26 -3.47 -9.83
C ALA A 76 -5.15 -4.48 -10.11
N GLN A 77 -5.33 -5.31 -11.14
CA GLN A 77 -4.41 -6.41 -11.43
C GLN A 77 -2.99 -5.97 -11.75
N LYS A 78 -2.82 -4.77 -12.28
CA LYS A 78 -1.50 -4.24 -12.63
C LYS A 78 -0.89 -3.38 -11.55
N THR A 79 -1.65 -3.08 -10.50
CA THR A 79 -1.17 -2.29 -9.38
C THR A 79 -0.10 -3.04 -8.60
N LYS A 80 0.99 -2.37 -8.27
CA LYS A 80 2.01 -2.96 -7.41
C LYS A 80 1.56 -2.80 -5.95
N VAL A 81 1.33 -3.92 -5.29
CA VAL A 81 0.86 -3.95 -3.91
C VAL A 81 2.06 -4.07 -2.99
N ILE A 82 2.18 -3.12 -2.05
CA ILE A 82 3.28 -3.06 -1.10
C ILE A 82 2.70 -3.18 0.30
N ILE A 83 3.11 -4.21 1.01
CA ILE A 83 2.63 -4.47 2.37
C ILE A 83 3.47 -3.68 3.36
N LEU A 84 2.81 -2.97 4.27
CA LEU A 84 3.46 -2.26 5.38
C LEU A 84 3.21 -3.05 6.66
N SER A 85 4.27 -3.50 7.31
CA SER A 85 4.16 -4.29 8.52
C SER A 85 4.96 -3.65 9.66
N ASN A 86 4.45 -3.73 10.87
CA ASN A 86 5.19 -3.26 12.05
C ASN A 86 6.38 -4.15 12.38
N GLN A 87 6.26 -5.44 12.07
CA GLN A 87 7.30 -6.43 12.39
C GLN A 87 7.54 -7.31 11.18
N GLY A 88 8.80 -7.64 10.94
CA GLY A 88 9.17 -8.50 9.83
C GLY A 88 9.05 -9.98 10.18
N GLN A 89 7.85 -10.45 10.52
CA GLN A 89 7.62 -11.86 10.84
C GLN A 89 7.59 -12.71 9.57
N ASP A 90 8.17 -13.90 9.66
CA ASP A 90 8.21 -14.82 8.50
C ASP A 90 6.83 -15.16 7.98
N SER A 91 5.84 -15.32 8.88
CA SER A 91 4.46 -15.63 8.46
C SER A 91 3.85 -14.51 7.63
N ASP A 92 4.16 -13.25 7.93
CA ASP A 92 3.68 -12.10 7.16
C ASP A 92 4.36 -12.05 5.80
N LEU A 93 5.66 -12.32 5.75
CA LEU A 93 6.39 -12.38 4.48
C LEU A 93 5.84 -13.48 3.58
N ASP A 94 5.57 -14.65 4.15
CA ASP A 94 5.00 -15.77 3.40
C ASP A 94 3.62 -15.42 2.85
N ARG A 95 2.79 -14.77 3.66
CA ARG A 95 1.45 -14.37 3.24
C ARG A 95 1.51 -13.33 2.12
N ALA A 96 2.43 -12.37 2.23
CA ALA A 96 2.63 -11.37 1.19
C ALA A 96 3.01 -12.02 -0.13
N LYS A 97 3.88 -13.02 -0.10
CA LYS A 97 4.28 -13.75 -1.30
C LYS A 97 3.12 -14.55 -1.91
N GLU A 98 2.32 -15.20 -1.07
CA GLU A 98 1.15 -15.95 -1.54
C GLU A 98 0.18 -15.04 -2.27
N LEU A 99 0.04 -13.81 -1.80
CA LEU A 99 -0.87 -12.82 -2.40
C LEU A 99 -0.22 -12.04 -3.54
N GLN A 100 1.01 -12.41 -3.92
CA GLN A 100 1.74 -11.80 -5.03
C GLN A 100 1.99 -10.31 -4.82
N ALA A 101 2.31 -9.91 -3.59
CA ALA A 101 2.69 -8.55 -3.30
C ALA A 101 4.00 -8.21 -4.01
N SER A 102 4.11 -6.97 -4.47
CA SER A 102 5.30 -6.48 -5.17
C SER A 102 6.40 -6.08 -4.22
N GLY A 103 6.06 -5.80 -2.95
CA GLY A 103 7.03 -5.39 -1.97
C GLY A 103 6.50 -5.52 -0.54
N TYR A 104 7.43 -5.38 0.40
CA TYR A 104 7.16 -5.52 1.82
C TYR A 104 8.07 -4.54 2.56
N ILE A 105 7.50 -3.66 3.35
CA ILE A 105 8.25 -2.64 4.08
C ILE A 105 7.95 -2.77 5.57
N ILE A 106 9.00 -2.75 6.41
CA ILE A 106 8.85 -2.80 7.86
C ILE A 106 8.77 -1.38 8.39
N LYS A 107 7.59 -0.98 8.85
CA LYS A 107 7.31 0.38 9.32
C LYS A 107 8.17 0.78 10.51
N ALA A 108 8.41 -0.15 11.42
CA ALA A 108 9.15 0.13 12.65
C ALA A 108 10.59 0.56 12.41
N SER A 109 11.16 0.18 11.26
CA SER A 109 12.56 0.48 10.93
C SER A 109 12.70 1.44 9.75
N ALA A 110 11.61 2.07 9.32
CA ALA A 110 11.63 2.94 8.15
C ALA A 110 10.92 4.27 8.43
N ILE A 111 11.62 5.37 8.22
CA ILE A 111 11.00 6.70 8.30
C ILE A 111 10.27 7.00 6.97
N PRO A 112 9.39 8.00 6.92
CA PRO A 112 8.61 8.27 5.70
C PRO A 112 9.43 8.44 4.43
N SER A 113 10.59 9.06 4.49
CA SER A 113 11.45 9.20 3.30
C SER A 113 11.98 7.86 2.82
N GLU A 114 12.24 6.91 3.72
CA GLU A 114 12.68 5.57 3.35
C GLU A 114 11.53 4.77 2.74
N VAL A 115 10.32 4.89 3.29
CA VAL A 115 9.13 4.26 2.72
C VAL A 115 8.92 4.78 1.29
N TYR A 116 9.05 6.08 1.11
CA TYR A 116 8.94 6.70 -0.21
C TYR A 116 9.99 6.14 -1.18
N ALA A 117 11.26 6.13 -0.77
CA ALA A 117 12.34 5.65 -1.64
C ALA A 117 12.16 4.20 -2.04
N GLN A 118 11.76 3.33 -1.10
CA GLN A 118 11.52 1.92 -1.40
C GLN A 118 10.34 1.73 -2.33
N THR A 119 9.28 2.53 -2.17
CA THR A 119 8.11 2.49 -3.06
C THR A 119 8.49 2.86 -4.49
N ILE A 120 9.23 3.94 -4.65
CA ILE A 120 9.65 4.37 -5.99
C ILE A 120 10.56 3.33 -6.64
N ALA A 121 11.47 2.74 -5.86
CA ALA A 121 12.34 1.67 -6.38
C ALA A 121 11.52 0.48 -6.90
N ILE A 122 10.45 0.12 -6.19
CA ILE A 122 9.56 -0.97 -6.63
C ILE A 122 8.82 -0.59 -7.90
N LEU A 123 8.31 0.64 -7.98
CA LEU A 123 7.58 1.12 -9.15
C LEU A 123 8.46 1.19 -10.39
N GLU A 124 9.74 1.48 -10.22
CA GLU A 124 10.66 1.65 -11.35
C GLU A 124 11.34 0.36 -11.77
N LYS A 125 11.10 -0.73 -11.10
CA LYS A 125 11.58 -2.05 -11.53
C LYS A 125 10.86 -2.49 -12.80
N PRO A 126 11.61 -2.98 -13.78
CA PRO A 126 10.99 -3.53 -15.00
C PRO A 126 10.17 -4.80 -14.74
#